data_f622015d1a4dfac42df5b714022fb1f2
#
_entry.id   f622015d1a4dfac42df5b714022fb1f2
#
_cell.length_a   1.000
_cell.length_b   1.000
_cell.length_c   1.000
_cell.angle_alpha   90.00
_cell.angle_beta   90.00
_cell.angle_gamma   90.00
#
_symmetry.space_group_name_H-M   'P 1'
#
loop_
_entity.id
_entity.type
_entity.pdbx_description
1 polymer ?
#
loop_
_entity_poly.entity_id
_entity_poly.type
_entity_poly.pdbx_seq_one_letter_code
_entity_poly.pdbx_strand_id
1 'polypeptide(L)'
;MNDLIVFDNVSKFYGEVLGVNRISLTIPPGITTLVGPNGSGKTTLMNLLTGLVQPSSGSISVMGLSPRDATEFFANVGYCTQFDFFPRGITGLQFVLDGLMLHGMSDAAAIKLAGESIERMHLGDAAHRKIEGYSKGMRQKIRLAQAIAHHPKVLVLDEPLNGLDPVARAESMALFEELGRQGMHLLISSHILDEVDRISDRVVLITGGYLIAEGNIHQVRQEVLEKPMQVLIRCDRPEVLASKMFAVNHCVEARLHADGRGVFLRTGDIDQFYSILNDIGAEGVVRIDAVAPADDDANAIYQYLIGPDGSAS
;
A
#
# COMPACT_ATOMS: atom_id res chain seq x y z
N MET A 1 8.75 15.34 19.88
CA MET A 1 7.78 15.00 18.83
C MET A 1 6.86 13.98 19.45
N ASN A 2 5.54 14.16 19.35
CA ASN A 2 4.63 13.16 19.92
C ASN A 2 4.53 12.00 18.90
N ASP A 3 5.10 10.87 19.26
CA ASP A 3 4.99 9.64 18.48
C ASP A 3 3.52 9.19 18.49
N LEU A 4 2.94 9.02 17.30
CA LEU A 4 1.54 8.65 17.15
C LEU A 4 1.34 7.15 17.35
N ILE A 5 2.16 6.34 16.65
CA ILE A 5 2.12 4.89 16.69
C ILE A 5 3.54 4.41 16.98
N VAL A 6 3.67 3.55 17.99
CA VAL A 6 4.96 2.96 18.38
C VAL A 6 4.87 1.46 18.41
N PHE A 7 5.74 0.81 17.67
CA PHE A 7 6.03 -0.62 17.76
C PHE A 7 7.39 -0.78 18.45
N ASP A 8 7.42 -1.51 19.56
CA ASP A 8 8.64 -1.76 20.32
C ASP A 8 8.97 -3.27 20.29
N ASN A 9 9.96 -3.62 19.47
CA ASN A 9 10.47 -4.98 19.27
C ASN A 9 9.37 -6.03 19.04
N VAL A 10 8.41 -5.70 18.19
CA VAL A 10 7.20 -6.49 17.96
C VAL A 10 7.47 -7.68 17.05
N SER A 11 7.13 -8.87 17.51
CA SER A 11 7.12 -10.07 16.67
C SER A 11 5.77 -10.78 16.74
N LYS A 12 5.39 -11.42 15.62
CA LYS A 12 4.21 -12.26 15.53
C LYS A 12 4.50 -13.53 14.75
N PHE A 13 4.23 -14.65 15.39
CA PHE A 13 4.26 -15.98 14.79
C PHE A 13 2.86 -16.58 14.79
N TYR A 14 2.49 -17.25 13.71
CA TYR A 14 1.28 -18.06 13.56
C TYR A 14 1.73 -19.54 13.52
N GLY A 15 1.89 -20.14 14.69
CA GLY A 15 2.60 -21.42 14.81
C GLY A 15 4.04 -21.25 14.38
N GLU A 16 4.47 -21.98 13.34
CA GLU A 16 5.82 -21.90 12.76
C GLU A 16 5.96 -20.83 11.66
N VAL A 17 4.84 -20.22 11.23
CA VAL A 17 4.86 -19.22 10.17
C VAL A 17 5.14 -17.84 10.76
N LEU A 18 6.18 -17.18 10.22
CA LEU A 18 6.53 -15.82 10.58
C LEU A 18 5.53 -14.83 9.94
N GLY A 19 4.90 -14.01 10.75
CA GLY A 19 4.13 -12.86 10.30
C GLY A 19 4.97 -11.58 10.23
N VAL A 20 5.55 -11.17 11.37
CA VAL A 20 6.51 -10.05 11.48
C VAL A 20 7.55 -10.38 12.57
N ASN A 21 8.76 -9.84 12.44
CA ASN A 21 9.87 -10.12 13.34
C ASN A 21 10.60 -8.86 13.81
N ARG A 22 10.61 -8.65 15.11
CA ARG A 22 11.35 -7.58 15.81
C ARG A 22 11.17 -6.19 15.19
N ILE A 23 9.94 -5.87 14.80
CA ILE A 23 9.62 -4.54 14.28
C ILE A 23 9.76 -3.51 15.41
N SER A 24 10.69 -2.58 15.25
CA SER A 24 10.80 -1.36 16.05
C SER A 24 10.61 -0.19 15.11
N LEU A 25 9.48 0.52 15.25
CA LEU A 25 9.03 1.54 14.31
C LEU A 25 8.23 2.60 15.05
N THR A 26 8.51 3.85 14.75
CA THR A 26 7.74 4.99 15.25
C THR A 26 7.12 5.77 14.09
N ILE A 27 5.81 5.85 14.05
CA ILE A 27 5.07 6.58 13.03
C ILE A 27 4.59 7.91 13.62
N PRO A 28 5.00 9.05 13.03
CA PRO A 28 4.54 10.36 13.45
C PRO A 28 3.11 10.65 12.95
N PRO A 29 2.47 11.73 13.43
CA PRO A 29 1.21 12.24 12.88
C PRO A 29 1.30 12.52 11.37
N GLY A 30 0.19 12.30 10.65
CA GLY A 30 0.08 12.53 9.20
C GLY A 30 -0.41 11.30 8.45
N ILE A 31 -0.10 11.23 7.17
CA ILE A 31 -0.40 10.09 6.32
C ILE A 31 0.90 9.29 6.13
N THR A 32 0.87 8.02 6.51
CA THR A 32 1.99 7.09 6.30
C THR A 32 1.51 5.90 5.50
N THR A 33 2.27 5.49 4.51
CA THR A 33 1.96 4.29 3.74
C THR A 33 2.92 3.15 4.06
N LEU A 34 2.34 1.99 4.38
CA LEU A 34 3.04 0.73 4.58
C LEU A 34 3.12 -0.01 3.24
N VAL A 35 4.31 -0.14 2.68
CA VAL A 35 4.54 -0.70 1.35
C VAL A 35 5.21 -2.05 1.44
N GLY A 36 4.80 -2.98 0.58
CA GLY A 36 5.39 -4.30 0.53
C GLY A 36 4.65 -5.30 -0.35
N PRO A 37 5.33 -6.35 -0.86
CA PRO A 37 4.69 -7.39 -1.64
C PRO A 37 3.63 -8.14 -0.84
N ASN A 38 2.83 -8.95 -1.53
CA ASN A 38 1.88 -9.84 -0.87
C ASN A 38 2.65 -10.84 0.02
N GLY A 39 2.16 -11.03 1.25
CA GLY A 39 2.83 -11.89 2.24
C GLY A 39 3.99 -11.22 3.00
N SER A 40 4.29 -9.93 2.77
CA SER A 40 5.38 -9.23 3.47
C SER A 40 5.12 -8.96 4.95
N GLY A 41 3.87 -9.12 5.44
CA GLY A 41 3.50 -8.87 6.83
C GLY A 41 2.66 -7.61 7.06
N LYS A 42 2.27 -6.84 6.03
CA LYS A 42 1.46 -5.60 6.16
C LYS A 42 0.17 -5.82 6.95
N THR A 43 -0.67 -6.75 6.51
CA THR A 43 -1.93 -7.09 7.20
C THR A 43 -1.67 -7.61 8.62
N THR A 44 -0.60 -8.37 8.86
CA THR A 44 -0.21 -8.79 10.20
C THR A 44 0.10 -7.58 11.08
N LEU A 45 0.88 -6.63 10.58
CA LEU A 45 1.24 -5.42 11.33
C LEU A 45 0.00 -4.57 11.64
N MET A 46 -0.93 -4.41 10.68
CA MET A 46 -2.18 -3.70 10.87
C MET A 46 -3.12 -4.41 11.87
N ASN A 47 -3.23 -5.73 11.79
CA ASN A 47 -4.03 -6.51 12.74
C ASN A 47 -3.46 -6.48 14.17
N LEU A 48 -2.14 -6.41 14.31
CA LEU A 48 -1.47 -6.20 15.59
C LEU A 48 -1.76 -4.81 16.15
N LEU A 49 -1.63 -3.78 15.29
CA LEU A 49 -1.90 -2.39 15.62
C LEU A 49 -3.35 -2.18 16.10
N THR A 50 -4.30 -2.81 15.42
CA THR A 50 -5.73 -2.69 15.73
C THR A 50 -6.22 -3.67 16.81
N GLY A 51 -5.32 -4.46 17.39
CA GLY A 51 -5.66 -5.39 18.46
C GLY A 51 -6.41 -6.65 18.04
N LEU A 52 -6.64 -6.86 16.72
CA LEU A 52 -7.27 -8.08 16.21
C LEU A 52 -6.44 -9.33 16.47
N VAL A 53 -5.12 -9.18 16.53
CA VAL A 53 -4.21 -10.24 16.97
C VAL A 53 -3.24 -9.69 18.01
N GLN A 54 -2.81 -10.56 18.94
CA GLN A 54 -1.83 -10.20 19.95
C GLN A 54 -0.42 -10.47 19.45
N PRO A 55 0.57 -9.62 19.76
CA PRO A 55 1.97 -9.89 19.46
C PRO A 55 2.46 -11.12 20.23
N SER A 56 3.38 -11.88 19.63
CA SER A 56 4.10 -12.96 20.30
C SER A 56 5.17 -12.42 21.25
N SER A 57 5.75 -11.26 20.92
CA SER A 57 6.66 -10.48 21.79
C SER A 57 6.61 -9.00 21.42
N GLY A 58 7.08 -8.15 22.32
CA GLY A 58 7.09 -6.70 22.15
C GLY A 58 5.78 -6.04 22.55
N SER A 59 5.69 -4.73 22.32
CA SER A 59 4.52 -3.92 22.67
C SER A 59 4.17 -2.93 21.57
N ILE A 60 2.88 -2.53 21.53
CA ILE A 60 2.35 -1.57 20.57
C ILE A 60 1.54 -0.54 21.32
N SER A 61 1.71 0.73 20.96
CA SER A 61 0.85 1.80 21.42
C SER A 61 0.44 2.74 20.29
N VAL A 62 -0.76 3.29 20.39
CA VAL A 62 -1.32 4.32 19.50
C VAL A 62 -1.75 5.48 20.37
N MET A 63 -1.16 6.66 20.18
CA MET A 63 -1.39 7.84 21.02
C MET A 63 -1.15 7.56 22.53
N GLY A 64 -0.22 6.65 22.84
CA GLY A 64 0.06 6.18 24.19
C GLY A 64 -0.91 5.13 24.74
N LEU A 65 -1.97 4.77 24.00
CA LEU A 65 -2.93 3.75 24.36
C LEU A 65 -2.51 2.38 23.82
N SER A 66 -2.66 1.35 24.64
CA SER A 66 -2.49 -0.03 24.18
C SER A 66 -3.73 -0.55 23.45
N PRO A 67 -3.61 -1.34 22.36
CA PRO A 67 -4.76 -2.02 21.77
C PRO A 67 -5.51 -2.96 22.73
N ARG A 68 -4.93 -3.26 23.90
CA ARG A 68 -5.58 -4.02 24.99
C ARG A 68 -6.51 -3.19 25.84
N ASP A 69 -6.35 -1.87 25.85
CA ASP A 69 -7.21 -0.93 26.58
C ASP A 69 -8.42 -0.55 25.72
N ALA A 70 -9.26 -1.57 25.44
CA ALA A 70 -10.18 -1.63 24.32
C ALA A 70 -11.10 -0.40 24.17
N THR A 71 -11.72 0.10 25.27
CA THR A 71 -12.75 1.14 25.15
C THR A 71 -12.19 2.47 24.65
N GLU A 72 -11.13 2.96 25.28
CA GLU A 72 -10.52 4.24 24.89
C GLU A 72 -9.76 4.13 23.55
N PHE A 73 -9.11 2.99 23.33
CA PHE A 73 -8.40 2.71 22.08
C PHE A 73 -9.36 2.76 20.88
N PHE A 74 -10.43 1.97 20.89
CA PHE A 74 -11.36 1.90 19.76
C PHE A 74 -12.17 3.17 19.56
N ALA A 75 -12.34 4.01 20.56
CA ALA A 75 -12.93 5.35 20.38
C ALA A 75 -12.05 6.26 19.49
N ASN A 76 -10.74 6.00 19.41
CA ASN A 76 -9.78 6.82 18.68
C ASN A 76 -9.25 6.17 17.39
N VAL A 77 -9.48 4.87 17.15
CA VAL A 77 -8.93 4.12 16.02
C VAL A 77 -10.05 3.51 15.18
N GLY A 78 -10.06 3.86 13.89
CA GLY A 78 -10.89 3.23 12.87
C GLY A 78 -10.09 2.23 12.05
N TYR A 79 -10.72 1.14 11.62
CA TYR A 79 -10.06 0.15 10.77
C TYR A 79 -10.94 -0.28 9.61
N CYS A 80 -10.41 -0.14 8.40
CA CYS A 80 -11.00 -0.69 7.18
C CYS A 80 -10.14 -1.86 6.69
N THR A 81 -10.64 -3.08 6.87
CA THR A 81 -9.93 -4.32 6.53
C THR A 81 -9.93 -4.58 5.02
N GLN A 82 -8.99 -5.40 4.55
CA GLN A 82 -8.96 -5.87 3.17
C GLN A 82 -10.13 -6.81 2.82
N PHE A 83 -10.72 -7.51 3.82
CA PHE A 83 -11.74 -8.53 3.59
C PHE A 83 -13.08 -7.95 3.17
N ASP A 84 -13.61 -8.44 2.05
CA ASP A 84 -14.91 -8.07 1.49
C ASP A 84 -16.02 -9.00 2.03
N PHE A 85 -16.10 -9.09 3.35
CA PHE A 85 -17.10 -9.91 4.04
C PHE A 85 -18.14 -9.03 4.74
N PHE A 86 -19.41 -9.32 4.48
CA PHE A 86 -20.54 -8.67 5.12
C PHE A 86 -21.55 -9.72 5.62
N PRO A 87 -22.24 -9.49 6.74
CA PRO A 87 -23.37 -10.33 7.15
C PRO A 87 -24.44 -10.40 6.05
N ARG A 88 -25.04 -11.58 5.84
CA ARG A 88 -26.06 -11.77 4.81
C ARG A 88 -27.31 -10.93 5.12
N GLY A 89 -27.87 -10.32 4.08
CA GLY A 89 -29.13 -9.58 4.14
C GLY A 89 -29.02 -8.19 4.77
N ILE A 90 -27.83 -7.77 5.25
CA ILE A 90 -27.63 -6.48 5.88
C ILE A 90 -27.67 -5.35 4.85
N THR A 91 -28.27 -4.21 5.20
CA THR A 91 -28.25 -2.98 4.39
C THR A 91 -27.01 -2.14 4.72
N GLY A 92 -26.67 -1.20 3.83
CA GLY A 92 -25.56 -0.26 4.09
C GLY A 92 -25.76 0.51 5.38
N LEU A 93 -26.97 1.03 5.61
CA LEU A 93 -27.29 1.75 6.85
C LEU A 93 -27.15 0.87 8.10
N GLN A 94 -27.69 -0.36 8.08
CA GLN A 94 -27.56 -1.28 9.20
C GLN A 94 -26.10 -1.60 9.52
N PHE A 95 -25.26 -1.83 8.50
CA PHE A 95 -23.86 -2.15 8.70
C PHE A 95 -23.11 -1.04 9.45
N VAL A 96 -23.35 0.22 9.11
CA VAL A 96 -22.72 1.37 9.80
C VAL A 96 -23.33 1.57 11.19
N LEU A 97 -24.64 1.45 11.33
CA LEU A 97 -25.33 1.55 12.60
C LEU A 97 -24.84 0.51 13.62
N ASP A 98 -24.78 -0.76 13.21
CA ASP A 98 -24.33 -1.85 14.09
C ASP A 98 -22.89 -1.59 14.58
N GLY A 99 -22.02 -1.08 13.71
CA GLY A 99 -20.67 -0.66 14.09
C GLY A 99 -20.67 0.42 15.18
N LEU A 100 -21.48 1.47 15.02
CA LEU A 100 -21.60 2.57 16.00
C LEU A 100 -22.21 2.11 17.32
N MET A 101 -23.17 1.21 17.27
CA MET A 101 -23.77 0.63 18.50
C MET A 101 -22.74 -0.23 19.26
N LEU A 102 -21.87 -0.96 18.56
CA LEU A 102 -20.75 -1.67 19.18
C LEU A 102 -19.73 -0.73 19.86
N HIS A 103 -19.62 0.51 19.38
CA HIS A 103 -18.86 1.57 20.05
C HIS A 103 -19.59 2.17 21.28
N GLY A 104 -20.76 1.65 21.66
CA GLY A 104 -21.54 2.10 22.82
C GLY A 104 -22.30 3.39 22.61
N MET A 105 -22.52 3.81 21.37
CA MET A 105 -23.29 5.02 21.07
C MET A 105 -24.79 4.78 21.29
N SER A 106 -25.50 5.84 21.69
CA SER A 106 -26.97 5.80 21.77
C SER A 106 -27.59 5.73 20.38
N ASP A 107 -28.77 5.13 20.25
CA ASP A 107 -29.48 4.97 18.97
C ASP A 107 -29.58 6.29 18.19
N ALA A 108 -29.94 7.39 18.85
CA ALA A 108 -30.09 8.69 18.23
C ALA A 108 -28.76 9.22 17.67
N ALA A 109 -27.65 9.05 18.39
CA ALA A 109 -26.33 9.44 17.94
C ALA A 109 -25.86 8.54 16.79
N ALA A 110 -26.04 7.23 16.90
CA ALA A 110 -25.66 6.26 15.90
C ALA A 110 -26.40 6.50 14.56
N ILE A 111 -27.72 6.73 14.60
CA ILE A 111 -28.51 7.04 13.39
C ILE A 111 -27.98 8.30 12.68
N LYS A 112 -27.72 9.36 13.45
CA LYS A 112 -27.19 10.60 12.92
C LYS A 112 -25.83 10.40 12.24
N LEU A 113 -24.88 9.81 12.97
CA LEU A 113 -23.51 9.60 12.48
C LEU A 113 -23.44 8.61 11.30
N ALA A 114 -24.28 7.57 11.31
CA ALA A 114 -24.39 6.66 10.18
C ALA A 114 -24.87 7.37 8.93
N GLY A 115 -25.91 8.21 9.03
CA GLY A 115 -26.38 9.02 7.91
C GLY A 115 -25.30 9.94 7.37
N GLU A 116 -24.64 10.71 8.24
CA GLU A 116 -23.56 11.63 7.85
C GLU A 116 -22.41 10.92 7.16
N SER A 117 -21.96 9.76 7.69
CA SER A 117 -20.84 9.02 7.10
C SER A 117 -21.20 8.37 5.77
N ILE A 118 -22.42 7.89 5.59
CA ILE A 118 -22.93 7.31 4.34
C ILE A 118 -23.08 8.39 3.26
N GLU A 119 -23.62 9.55 3.61
CA GLU A 119 -23.72 10.69 2.70
C GLU A 119 -22.35 11.17 2.24
N ARG A 120 -21.36 11.23 3.15
CA ARG A 120 -19.98 11.56 2.82
C ARG A 120 -19.35 10.61 1.79
N MET A 121 -19.77 9.34 1.77
CA MET A 121 -19.36 8.36 0.77
C MET A 121 -20.18 8.38 -0.52
N HIS A 122 -21.12 9.29 -0.66
CA HIS A 122 -22.08 9.36 -1.79
C HIS A 122 -22.86 8.05 -1.95
N LEU A 123 -23.31 7.47 -0.84
CA LEU A 123 -24.10 6.22 -0.80
C LEU A 123 -25.52 6.43 -0.24
N GLY A 124 -26.00 7.67 -0.05
CA GLY A 124 -27.30 7.97 0.52
C GLY A 124 -28.44 7.22 -0.17
N ASP A 125 -28.53 7.28 -1.50
CA ASP A 125 -29.55 6.61 -2.32
C ASP A 125 -29.50 5.07 -2.21
N ALA A 126 -28.35 4.52 -1.82
CA ALA A 126 -28.14 3.09 -1.69
C ALA A 126 -28.18 2.60 -0.22
N ALA A 127 -28.29 3.50 0.76
CA ALA A 127 -28.19 3.19 2.18
C ALA A 127 -29.11 2.05 2.63
N HIS A 128 -30.35 2.01 2.11
CA HIS A 128 -31.36 1.02 2.46
C HIS A 128 -31.31 -0.25 1.57
N ARG A 129 -30.44 -0.30 0.59
CA ARG A 129 -30.25 -1.50 -0.25
C ARG A 129 -29.35 -2.49 0.48
N LYS A 130 -29.56 -3.78 0.22
CA LYS A 130 -28.67 -4.84 0.72
C LYS A 130 -27.29 -4.74 0.09
N ILE A 131 -26.25 -4.89 0.91
CA ILE A 131 -24.84 -4.78 0.50
C ILE A 131 -24.46 -5.86 -0.55
N GLU A 132 -25.16 -6.98 -0.57
CA GLU A 132 -25.00 -8.02 -1.61
C GLU A 132 -25.21 -7.49 -3.03
N GLY A 133 -26.04 -6.47 -3.19
CA GLY A 133 -26.27 -5.78 -4.46
C GLY A 133 -25.36 -4.59 -4.75
N TYR A 134 -24.34 -4.36 -3.93
CA TYR A 134 -23.37 -3.26 -4.13
C TYR A 134 -22.28 -3.67 -5.11
N SER A 135 -21.80 -2.71 -5.90
CA SER A 135 -20.56 -2.88 -6.66
C SER A 135 -19.36 -2.99 -5.70
N LYS A 136 -18.20 -3.42 -6.20
CA LYS A 136 -16.98 -3.51 -5.38
C LYS A 136 -16.61 -2.14 -4.79
N GLY A 137 -16.69 -1.06 -5.59
CA GLY A 137 -16.46 0.30 -5.11
C GLY A 137 -17.46 0.75 -4.04
N MET A 138 -18.75 0.42 -4.19
CA MET A 138 -19.75 0.72 -3.16
C MET A 138 -19.49 -0.05 -1.86
N ARG A 139 -19.07 -1.33 -1.95
CA ARG A 139 -18.68 -2.12 -0.78
C ARG A 139 -17.46 -1.52 -0.08
N GLN A 140 -16.47 -1.03 -0.82
CA GLN A 140 -15.35 -0.31 -0.25
C GLN A 140 -15.77 0.97 0.46
N LYS A 141 -16.62 1.78 -0.20
CA LYS A 141 -17.14 3.03 0.37
C LYS A 141 -17.94 2.80 1.66
N ILE A 142 -18.76 1.77 1.74
CA ILE A 142 -19.53 1.51 2.97
C ILE A 142 -18.66 1.02 4.14
N ARG A 143 -17.56 0.27 3.87
CA ARG A 143 -16.55 -0.07 4.88
C ARG A 143 -15.82 1.17 5.39
N LEU A 144 -15.45 2.07 4.48
CA LEU A 144 -14.87 3.37 4.85
C LEU A 144 -15.84 4.21 5.67
N ALA A 145 -17.13 4.27 5.27
CA ALA A 145 -18.15 4.95 6.06
C ALA A 145 -18.21 4.43 7.49
N GLN A 146 -18.24 3.11 7.68
CA GLN A 146 -18.23 2.48 9.00
C GLN A 146 -16.96 2.79 9.79
N ALA A 147 -15.78 2.73 9.14
CA ALA A 147 -14.50 2.96 9.79
C ALA A 147 -14.29 4.40 10.28
N ILE A 148 -14.95 5.40 9.65
CA ILE A 148 -14.83 6.81 10.02
C ILE A 148 -16.03 7.35 10.80
N ALA A 149 -17.14 6.61 10.89
CA ALA A 149 -18.41 7.10 11.43
C ALA A 149 -18.33 7.58 12.89
N HIS A 150 -17.45 7.01 13.69
CA HIS A 150 -17.23 7.38 15.11
C HIS A 150 -16.18 8.50 15.27
N HIS A 151 -15.74 9.15 14.17
CA HIS A 151 -14.74 10.21 14.14
C HIS A 151 -13.40 9.83 14.79
N PRO A 152 -12.75 8.74 14.36
CA PRO A 152 -11.47 8.33 14.90
C PRO A 152 -10.38 9.37 14.61
N LYS A 153 -9.35 9.44 15.47
CA LYS A 153 -8.15 10.24 15.22
C LYS A 153 -7.15 9.54 14.32
N VAL A 154 -7.13 8.20 14.37
CA VAL A 154 -6.25 7.35 13.56
C VAL A 154 -7.12 6.40 12.73
N LEU A 155 -6.87 6.37 11.43
CA LEU A 155 -7.54 5.48 10.49
C LEU A 155 -6.53 4.52 9.87
N VAL A 156 -6.77 3.23 10.03
CA VAL A 156 -5.97 2.16 9.46
C VAL A 156 -6.70 1.58 8.26
N LEU A 157 -6.03 1.51 7.10
CA LEU A 157 -6.62 1.12 5.82
C LEU A 157 -5.77 0.00 5.19
N ASP A 158 -6.29 -1.23 5.17
CA ASP A 158 -5.58 -2.37 4.60
C ASP A 158 -5.97 -2.58 3.14
N GLU A 159 -5.03 -2.28 2.21
CA GLU A 159 -5.19 -2.39 0.76
C GLU A 159 -6.49 -1.71 0.23
N PRO A 160 -6.80 -0.47 0.64
CA PRO A 160 -8.11 0.15 0.39
C PRO A 160 -8.41 0.41 -1.08
N LEU A 161 -7.39 0.46 -1.94
CA LEU A 161 -7.52 0.74 -3.38
C LEU A 161 -7.54 -0.53 -4.23
N ASN A 162 -7.34 -1.70 -3.62
CA ASN A 162 -7.20 -2.94 -4.35
C ASN A 162 -8.48 -3.35 -5.10
N GLY A 163 -8.33 -3.51 -6.43
CA GLY A 163 -9.39 -3.95 -7.33
C GLY A 163 -10.52 -2.94 -7.51
N LEU A 164 -10.30 -1.69 -7.22
CA LEU A 164 -11.16 -0.58 -7.65
C LEU A 164 -10.88 -0.23 -9.11
N ASP A 165 -11.91 0.22 -9.81
CA ASP A 165 -11.73 0.84 -11.12
C ASP A 165 -11.01 2.21 -10.97
N PRO A 166 -10.46 2.78 -12.07
CA PRO A 166 -9.68 4.01 -11.99
C PRO A 166 -10.43 5.21 -11.38
N VAL A 167 -11.74 5.30 -11.59
CA VAL A 167 -12.56 6.39 -11.07
C VAL A 167 -12.74 6.25 -9.55
N ALA A 168 -13.19 5.08 -9.10
CA ALA A 168 -13.38 4.80 -7.68
C ALA A 168 -12.06 4.90 -6.89
N ARG A 169 -10.92 4.54 -7.52
CA ARG A 169 -9.58 4.70 -6.96
C ARG A 169 -9.24 6.17 -6.76
N ALA A 170 -9.42 7.01 -7.79
CA ALA A 170 -9.15 8.45 -7.71
C ALA A 170 -10.01 9.14 -6.64
N GLU A 171 -11.30 8.78 -6.55
CA GLU A 171 -12.21 9.28 -5.52
C GLU A 171 -11.76 8.89 -4.11
N SER A 172 -11.31 7.63 -3.93
CA SER A 172 -10.81 7.16 -2.64
C SER A 172 -9.53 7.87 -2.21
N MET A 173 -8.61 8.11 -3.15
CA MET A 173 -7.38 8.86 -2.89
C MET A 173 -7.68 10.30 -2.47
N ALA A 174 -8.58 10.99 -3.19
CA ALA A 174 -9.01 12.35 -2.84
C ALA A 174 -9.66 12.41 -1.44
N LEU A 175 -10.42 11.37 -1.07
CA LEU A 175 -10.98 11.24 0.28
C LEU A 175 -9.89 11.10 1.34
N PHE A 176 -8.86 10.28 1.10
CA PHE A 176 -7.76 10.11 2.08
C PHE A 176 -7.00 11.42 2.30
N GLU A 177 -6.71 12.15 1.23
CA GLU A 177 -6.10 13.50 1.32
C GLU A 177 -6.99 14.47 2.11
N GLU A 178 -8.30 14.45 1.87
CA GLU A 178 -9.26 15.29 2.59
C GLU A 178 -9.28 14.95 4.08
N LEU A 179 -9.35 13.66 4.44
CA LEU A 179 -9.31 13.20 5.82
C LEU A 179 -8.01 13.63 6.52
N GLY A 180 -6.87 13.50 5.84
CA GLY A 180 -5.58 13.97 6.34
C GLY A 180 -5.54 15.48 6.58
N ARG A 181 -6.06 16.27 5.64
CA ARG A 181 -6.18 17.74 5.79
C ARG A 181 -7.11 18.16 6.93
N GLN A 182 -8.08 17.34 7.28
CA GLN A 182 -8.97 17.53 8.44
C GLN A 182 -8.30 17.14 9.77
N GLY A 183 -7.05 16.68 9.74
CA GLY A 183 -6.29 16.31 10.94
C GLY A 183 -6.41 14.85 11.37
N MET A 184 -7.05 14.00 10.55
CA MET A 184 -7.05 12.56 10.77
C MET A 184 -5.70 11.98 10.37
N HIS A 185 -5.16 11.07 11.16
CA HIS A 185 -3.90 10.39 10.85
C HIS A 185 -4.20 9.06 10.17
N LEU A 186 -3.56 8.79 9.03
CA LEU A 186 -3.84 7.61 8.23
C LEU A 186 -2.61 6.69 8.15
N LEU A 187 -2.84 5.40 8.38
CA LEU A 187 -1.89 4.34 8.03
C LEU A 187 -2.52 3.49 6.93
N ILE A 188 -1.96 3.55 5.73
CA ILE A 188 -2.51 2.92 4.52
C ILE A 188 -1.55 1.84 4.06
N SER A 189 -2.01 0.61 3.81
CA SER A 189 -1.18 -0.37 3.11
C SER A 189 -1.40 -0.30 1.60
N SER A 190 -0.32 -0.43 0.84
CA SER A 190 -0.34 -0.57 -0.61
C SER A 190 0.81 -1.45 -1.09
N HIS A 191 0.64 -2.05 -2.25
CA HIS A 191 1.72 -2.71 -2.99
C HIS A 191 2.10 -1.94 -4.27
N ILE A 192 1.50 -0.77 -4.50
CA ILE A 192 1.71 0.08 -5.68
C ILE A 192 2.33 1.40 -5.23
N LEU A 193 3.57 1.66 -5.64
CA LEU A 193 4.32 2.83 -5.21
C LEU A 193 3.78 4.16 -5.76
N ASP A 194 3.26 4.14 -6.99
CA ASP A 194 2.67 5.33 -7.61
C ASP A 194 1.42 5.85 -6.89
N GLU A 195 0.67 4.95 -6.23
CA GLU A 195 -0.44 5.35 -5.37
C GLU A 195 0.08 6.05 -4.11
N VAL A 196 1.18 5.53 -3.56
CA VAL A 196 1.80 6.04 -2.34
C VAL A 196 2.30 7.46 -2.50
N ASP A 197 2.99 7.73 -3.62
CA ASP A 197 3.57 9.03 -3.95
C ASP A 197 2.52 10.17 -4.00
N ARG A 198 1.27 9.82 -4.29
CA ARG A 198 0.17 10.78 -4.41
C ARG A 198 -0.53 11.09 -3.08
N ILE A 199 -0.51 10.16 -2.13
CA ILE A 199 -1.30 10.26 -0.90
C ILE A 199 -0.47 10.42 0.37
N SER A 200 0.82 10.11 0.36
CA SER A 200 1.65 10.22 1.57
C SER A 200 3.07 10.67 1.28
N ASP A 201 3.60 11.51 2.17
CA ASP A 201 5.00 11.93 2.13
C ASP A 201 5.94 10.94 2.85
N ARG A 202 5.38 9.97 3.57
CA ARG A 202 6.13 9.02 4.38
C ARG A 202 5.78 7.59 4.03
N VAL A 203 6.80 6.77 3.86
CA VAL A 203 6.68 5.34 3.59
C VAL A 203 7.40 4.50 4.62
N VAL A 204 6.87 3.32 4.84
CA VAL A 204 7.45 2.25 5.63
C VAL A 204 7.50 1.01 4.75
N LEU A 205 8.70 0.54 4.43
CA LEU A 205 8.91 -0.64 3.59
C LEU A 205 9.06 -1.90 4.43
N ILE A 206 8.25 -2.92 4.13
CA ILE A 206 8.26 -4.20 4.84
C ILE A 206 8.35 -5.37 3.85
N THR A 207 9.20 -6.36 4.15
CA THR A 207 9.29 -7.60 3.38
C THR A 207 9.65 -8.77 4.27
N GLY A 208 9.08 -9.96 3.96
CA GLY A 208 9.37 -11.19 4.71
C GLY A 208 9.15 -11.07 6.22
N GLY A 209 8.33 -10.12 6.68
CA GLY A 209 8.09 -9.82 8.09
C GLY A 209 9.11 -8.87 8.73
N TYR A 210 10.02 -8.27 7.96
CA TYR A 210 11.05 -7.34 8.47
C TYR A 210 10.82 -5.92 7.96
N LEU A 211 11.13 -4.94 8.80
CA LEU A 211 11.24 -3.53 8.41
C LEU A 211 12.54 -3.36 7.62
N ILE A 212 12.44 -2.84 6.40
CA ILE A 212 13.58 -2.65 5.52
C ILE A 212 14.05 -1.20 5.51
N ALA A 213 13.09 -0.28 5.38
CA ALA A 213 13.37 1.15 5.35
C ALA A 213 12.15 1.93 5.81
N GLU A 214 12.38 3.13 6.30
CA GLU A 214 11.34 4.12 6.57
C GLU A 214 11.87 5.52 6.23
N GLY A 215 11.02 6.39 5.75
CA GLY A 215 11.43 7.75 5.45
C GLY A 215 10.45 8.52 4.57
N ASN A 216 10.93 9.65 4.06
CA ASN A 216 10.23 10.42 3.06
C ASN A 216 10.27 9.67 1.71
N ILE A 217 9.13 9.60 1.03
CA ILE A 217 9.01 8.85 -0.23
C ILE A 217 9.96 9.36 -1.31
N HIS A 218 10.19 10.68 -1.38
CA HIS A 218 11.11 11.26 -2.36
C HIS A 218 12.55 10.85 -2.10
N GLN A 219 12.96 10.73 -0.82
CA GLN A 219 14.29 10.24 -0.45
C GLN A 219 14.46 8.76 -0.80
N VAL A 220 13.47 7.93 -0.43
CA VAL A 220 13.45 6.52 -0.79
C VAL A 220 13.47 6.34 -2.31
N ARG A 221 12.73 7.17 -3.05
CA ARG A 221 12.71 7.16 -4.51
C ARG A 221 14.05 7.61 -5.11
N GLN A 222 14.70 8.63 -4.56
CA GLN A 222 16.04 9.05 -4.99
C GLN A 222 17.08 7.97 -4.77
N GLU A 223 17.10 7.33 -3.61
CA GLU A 223 17.97 6.17 -3.35
C GLU A 223 17.73 5.02 -4.33
N VAL A 224 16.49 4.87 -4.82
CA VAL A 224 16.13 3.90 -5.85
C VAL A 224 16.55 4.38 -7.25
N LEU A 225 16.37 5.67 -7.56
CA LEU A 225 16.74 6.26 -8.86
C LEU A 225 18.24 6.36 -9.07
N GLU A 226 19.05 6.46 -8.01
CA GLU A 226 20.52 6.39 -8.08
C GLU A 226 21.03 4.97 -8.43
N LYS A 227 20.14 3.97 -8.38
CA LYS A 227 20.48 2.60 -8.79
C LYS A 227 20.09 2.38 -10.26
N PRO A 228 20.83 1.53 -10.99
CA PRO A 228 20.56 1.28 -12.41
C PRO A 228 19.15 0.71 -12.64
N MET A 229 18.32 1.37 -13.45
CA MET A 229 16.96 0.94 -13.80
C MET A 229 16.95 -0.26 -14.73
N GLN A 230 15.98 -1.14 -14.59
CA GLN A 230 15.78 -2.28 -15.48
C GLN A 230 14.67 -1.99 -16.50
N VAL A 231 14.98 -2.20 -17.79
CA VAL A 231 14.05 -2.01 -18.90
C VAL A 231 13.91 -3.32 -19.66
N LEU A 232 12.67 -3.76 -19.87
CA LEU A 232 12.35 -4.87 -20.76
C LEU A 232 12.18 -4.33 -22.18
N ILE A 233 12.96 -4.85 -23.14
CA ILE A 233 12.83 -4.54 -24.55
C ILE A 233 12.44 -5.81 -25.29
N ARG A 234 11.33 -5.75 -26.00
CA ARG A 234 10.91 -6.78 -26.95
C ARG A 234 11.45 -6.46 -28.32
N CYS A 235 12.19 -7.39 -28.90
CA CYS A 235 12.83 -7.21 -30.19
C CYS A 235 13.13 -8.56 -30.88
N ASP A 236 13.44 -8.48 -32.18
CA ASP A 236 13.76 -9.65 -33.01
C ASP A 236 15.16 -10.23 -32.77
N ARG A 237 16.10 -9.41 -32.24
CA ARG A 237 17.50 -9.79 -31.99
C ARG A 237 18.03 -9.29 -30.65
N PRO A 238 17.56 -9.88 -29.55
CA PRO A 238 17.89 -9.39 -28.22
C PRO A 238 19.38 -9.46 -27.86
N GLU A 239 20.11 -10.47 -28.36
CA GLU A 239 21.56 -10.59 -28.12
C GLU A 239 22.34 -9.47 -28.83
N VAL A 240 21.95 -9.10 -30.08
CA VAL A 240 22.56 -8.01 -30.82
C VAL A 240 22.32 -6.68 -30.12
N LEU A 241 21.10 -6.45 -29.64
CA LEU A 241 20.75 -5.26 -28.87
C LEU A 241 21.59 -5.17 -27.61
N ALA A 242 21.66 -6.22 -26.82
CA ALA A 242 22.45 -6.28 -25.58
C ALA A 242 23.93 -5.95 -25.87
N SER A 243 24.51 -6.57 -26.93
CA SER A 243 25.90 -6.33 -27.31
C SER A 243 26.16 -4.87 -27.67
N LYS A 244 25.26 -4.23 -28.43
CA LYS A 244 25.37 -2.82 -28.80
C LYS A 244 25.28 -1.89 -27.59
N MET A 245 24.33 -2.16 -26.66
CA MET A 245 24.17 -1.36 -25.46
C MET A 245 25.37 -1.47 -24.51
N PHE A 246 26.01 -2.63 -24.40
CA PHE A 246 27.28 -2.78 -23.69
C PHE A 246 28.43 -2.05 -24.35
N ALA A 247 28.52 -2.06 -25.69
CA ALA A 247 29.59 -1.42 -26.42
C ALA A 247 29.63 0.10 -26.20
N VAL A 248 28.50 0.72 -25.90
CA VAL A 248 28.40 2.17 -25.62
C VAL A 248 28.41 2.50 -24.13
N ASN A 249 28.68 1.52 -23.26
CA ASN A 249 28.79 1.68 -21.79
C ASN A 249 27.54 2.20 -21.09
N HIS A 250 26.37 2.04 -21.68
CA HIS A 250 25.07 2.46 -21.07
C HIS A 250 24.22 1.30 -20.55
N CYS A 251 24.82 0.12 -20.43
CA CYS A 251 24.19 -1.05 -19.84
C CYS A 251 25.16 -1.70 -18.86
N VAL A 252 24.73 -1.92 -17.62
CA VAL A 252 25.53 -2.59 -16.58
C VAL A 252 25.20 -4.07 -16.47
N GLU A 253 24.02 -4.48 -16.94
CA GLU A 253 23.56 -5.87 -16.94
C GLU A 253 22.60 -6.13 -18.10
N ALA A 254 22.68 -7.32 -18.70
CA ALA A 254 21.71 -7.79 -19.68
C ALA A 254 21.30 -9.23 -19.37
N ARG A 255 20.00 -9.53 -19.39
CA ARG A 255 19.44 -10.86 -19.22
C ARG A 255 18.41 -11.11 -20.31
N LEU A 256 18.61 -12.17 -21.09
CA LEU A 256 17.63 -12.56 -22.10
C LEU A 256 16.31 -12.99 -21.44
N HIS A 257 15.20 -12.59 -22.05
CA HIS A 257 13.89 -13.06 -21.63
C HIS A 257 13.73 -14.55 -22.03
N ALA A 258 13.00 -15.32 -21.20
CA ALA A 258 12.87 -16.77 -21.34
C ALA A 258 12.33 -17.25 -22.69
N ASP A 259 11.54 -16.42 -23.38
CA ASP A 259 10.98 -16.73 -24.70
C ASP A 259 11.91 -16.40 -25.88
N GLY A 260 13.11 -15.89 -25.63
CA GLY A 260 14.10 -15.47 -26.64
C GLY A 260 13.68 -14.27 -27.49
N ARG A 261 12.58 -13.57 -27.16
CA ARG A 261 12.03 -12.42 -27.89
C ARG A 261 12.17 -11.10 -27.15
N GLY A 262 13.09 -11.03 -26.23
CA GLY A 262 13.31 -9.82 -25.46
C GLY A 262 14.53 -9.92 -24.58
N VAL A 263 14.95 -8.76 -24.06
CA VAL A 263 16.06 -8.63 -23.14
C VAL A 263 15.70 -7.64 -22.04
N PHE A 264 16.07 -7.98 -20.81
CA PHE A 264 16.13 -7.05 -19.70
C PHE A 264 17.50 -6.38 -19.74
N LEU A 265 17.51 -5.07 -19.80
CA LEU A 265 18.72 -4.25 -19.75
C LEU A 265 18.68 -3.36 -18.52
N ARG A 266 19.79 -3.24 -17.82
CA ARG A 266 19.92 -2.40 -16.64
C ARG A 266 20.83 -1.21 -16.96
N THR A 267 20.34 0.02 -16.71
CA THR A 267 21.06 1.26 -17.00
C THR A 267 21.05 2.22 -15.81
N GLY A 268 22.16 2.95 -15.61
CA GLY A 268 22.27 4.01 -14.62
C GLY A 268 21.84 5.39 -15.13
N ASP A 269 21.59 5.55 -16.44
CA ASP A 269 21.15 6.80 -17.06
C ASP A 269 20.05 6.50 -18.08
N ILE A 270 18.82 6.71 -17.65
CA ILE A 270 17.64 6.31 -18.43
C ILE A 270 17.42 7.22 -19.64
N ASP A 271 17.75 8.50 -19.56
CA ASP A 271 17.52 9.45 -20.64
C ASP A 271 18.50 9.18 -21.80
N GLN A 272 19.77 8.98 -21.49
CA GLN A 272 20.76 8.55 -22.47
C GLN A 272 20.46 7.16 -23.03
N PHE A 273 20.00 6.24 -22.19
CA PHE A 273 19.60 4.90 -22.61
C PHE A 273 18.53 4.93 -23.69
N TYR A 274 17.45 5.70 -23.51
CA TYR A 274 16.39 5.82 -24.53
C TYR A 274 16.88 6.52 -25.80
N SER A 275 17.78 7.50 -25.70
CA SER A 275 18.38 8.14 -26.87
C SER A 275 19.17 7.13 -27.73
N ILE A 276 20.03 6.34 -27.08
CA ILE A 276 20.82 5.30 -27.74
C ILE A 276 19.95 4.19 -28.32
N LEU A 277 18.90 3.80 -27.58
CA LEU A 277 17.96 2.79 -28.03
C LEU A 277 17.23 3.23 -29.31
N ASN A 278 16.85 4.51 -29.41
CA ASN A 278 16.28 5.09 -30.62
C ASN A 278 17.25 5.09 -31.78
N ASP A 279 18.55 5.42 -31.56
CA ASP A 279 19.57 5.39 -32.58
C ASP A 279 19.78 3.97 -33.11
N ILE A 280 19.88 2.97 -32.24
CA ILE A 280 20.00 1.56 -32.62
C ILE A 280 18.79 1.09 -33.44
N GLY A 281 17.60 1.52 -33.06
CA GLY A 281 16.36 1.24 -33.81
C GLY A 281 16.35 1.87 -35.18
N ALA A 282 16.83 3.13 -35.29
CA ALA A 282 16.93 3.86 -36.55
C ALA A 282 17.94 3.26 -37.52
N GLU A 283 19.01 2.62 -37.03
CA GLU A 283 19.97 1.88 -37.86
C GLU A 283 19.36 0.64 -38.57
N GLY A 284 18.17 0.20 -38.15
CA GLY A 284 17.46 -0.93 -38.75
C GLY A 284 18.11 -2.30 -38.50
N VAL A 285 19.10 -2.38 -37.61
CA VAL A 285 19.79 -3.64 -37.26
C VAL A 285 18.95 -4.50 -36.31
N VAL A 286 18.17 -3.88 -35.46
CA VAL A 286 17.25 -4.51 -34.49
C VAL A 286 15.88 -3.88 -34.61
N ARG A 287 14.85 -4.70 -34.81
CA ARG A 287 13.47 -4.23 -34.77
C ARG A 287 12.96 -4.31 -33.35
N ILE A 288 12.65 -3.15 -32.77
CA ILE A 288 12.09 -3.02 -31.44
C ILE A 288 10.56 -3.03 -31.56
N ASP A 289 9.92 -3.99 -30.91
CA ASP A 289 8.46 -4.18 -30.92
C ASP A 289 7.79 -3.49 -29.72
N ALA A 290 8.45 -3.48 -28.57
CA ALA A 290 7.98 -2.81 -27.34
C ALA A 290 9.13 -2.50 -26.38
N VAL A 291 8.96 -1.43 -25.63
CA VAL A 291 9.86 -1.04 -24.53
C VAL A 291 8.97 -0.78 -23.31
N ALA A 292 9.31 -1.39 -22.18
CA ALA A 292 8.58 -1.21 -20.93
C ALA A 292 9.59 -1.16 -19.76
N PRO A 293 9.41 -0.25 -18.81
CA PRO A 293 10.10 -0.34 -17.53
C PRO A 293 9.80 -1.70 -16.90
N ALA A 294 10.81 -2.36 -16.36
CA ALA A 294 10.64 -3.65 -15.68
C ALA A 294 10.64 -3.49 -14.16
N ASP A 295 10.90 -2.27 -13.69
CA ASP A 295 11.06 -1.91 -12.28
C ASP A 295 9.89 -1.07 -11.72
N ASP A 296 8.76 -1.00 -12.42
CA ASP A 296 7.64 -0.09 -12.09
C ASP A 296 6.73 -0.58 -10.94
N ASP A 297 7.02 -1.72 -10.32
CA ASP A 297 6.26 -2.17 -9.18
C ASP A 297 7.07 -2.19 -7.88
N ALA A 298 6.37 -2.13 -6.75
CA ALA A 298 6.96 -2.24 -5.41
C ALA A 298 7.85 -3.49 -5.26
N ASN A 299 7.61 -4.53 -6.06
CA ASN A 299 8.37 -5.77 -6.07
C ASN A 299 9.78 -5.57 -6.68
N ALA A 300 9.90 -4.74 -7.71
CA ALA A 300 11.17 -4.38 -8.31
C ALA A 300 12.02 -3.53 -7.35
N ILE A 301 11.40 -2.56 -6.70
CA ILE A 301 12.05 -1.76 -5.64
C ILE A 301 12.47 -2.65 -4.48
N TYR A 302 11.68 -3.64 -4.14
CA TYR A 302 11.98 -4.66 -3.13
C TYR A 302 13.20 -5.49 -3.47
N GLN A 303 13.24 -6.08 -4.66
CA GLN A 303 14.39 -6.86 -5.12
C GLN A 303 15.65 -6.01 -5.22
N TYR A 304 15.46 -4.72 -5.46
CA TYR A 304 16.52 -3.73 -5.51
C TYR A 304 17.16 -3.45 -4.14
N LEU A 305 16.34 -3.28 -3.12
CA LEU A 305 16.80 -2.96 -1.76
C LEU A 305 17.39 -4.18 -1.03
N ILE A 306 16.99 -5.39 -1.42
CA ILE A 306 17.32 -6.63 -0.67
C ILE A 306 18.26 -7.54 -1.47
N GLY A 307 18.42 -7.32 -2.80
CA GLY A 307 19.16 -8.22 -3.70
C GLY A 307 18.35 -9.49 -4.04
N PRO A 308 18.78 -10.24 -5.08
CA PRO A 308 18.06 -11.40 -5.60
C PRO A 308 17.96 -12.57 -4.62
N ASP A 309 18.75 -12.60 -3.56
CA ASP A 309 18.82 -13.70 -2.58
C ASP A 309 18.27 -13.33 -1.19
N GLY A 310 17.63 -12.15 -1.02
CA GLY A 310 17.00 -11.76 0.25
C GLY A 310 17.99 -11.51 1.40
N SER A 311 19.28 -11.37 1.12
CA SER A 311 20.30 -11.00 2.09
C SER A 311 20.60 -9.51 1.99
N ALA A 312 20.19 -8.75 3.00
CA ALA A 312 20.64 -7.38 3.18
C ALA A 312 22.18 -7.39 3.33
N SER A 313 22.86 -6.65 2.45
CA SER A 313 24.30 -6.41 2.51
C SER A 313 24.66 -5.42 3.61
#